data_b4c60ac768427801507755bc6b11d8e9
#
_entry.id   b4c60ac768427801507755bc6b11d8e9
#
_cell.length_a   1.000
_cell.length_b   1.000
_cell.length_c   1.000
_cell.angle_alpha   90.00
_cell.angle_beta   90.00
_cell.angle_gamma   90.00
#
_symmetry.space_group_name_H-M   'P 1'
#
loop_
_entity.id
_entity.type
_entity.pdbx_description
1 polymer ?
#
loop_
_entity_poly.entity_id
_entity_poly.type
_entity_poly.pdbx_seq_one_letter_code
_entity_poly.pdbx_strand_id
1 'polypeptide(L)'
;MSSRLIKISLLTIFCVSLVVTVTTYVVRSRRAAPPPPQKTPSTISKADLTIQTIHLVENRGGRTEWELDARTSESFRKEKITVLKDIKAKFYPVGHPVVHLSGREGRLRTDTKDMTINGDVVIRSEAGYTLKTQKLRYDATKRWVDTDLPVELRREGIVIEGVGFSASIDGKTFTVHHDVKAMFR
;
A
#
# COMPACT_ATOMS: atom_id res chain seq x y z
N MET A 1 -28.80 72.43 -11.91
CA MET A 1 -29.24 71.32 -12.79
C MET A 1 -28.15 70.29 -13.06
N SER A 2 -27.07 70.26 -12.30
CA SER A 2 -25.88 69.42 -12.65
C SER A 2 -25.57 68.30 -11.68
N SER A 3 -26.08 68.25 -10.46
CA SER A 3 -25.69 67.23 -9.48
C SER A 3 -26.36 65.86 -9.71
N ARG A 4 -27.51 65.80 -10.34
CA ARG A 4 -28.19 64.49 -10.65
C ARG A 4 -27.56 63.78 -11.84
N LEU A 5 -27.16 64.52 -12.86
CA LEU A 5 -26.49 63.96 -14.03
C LEU A 5 -25.09 63.33 -13.68
N ILE A 6 -24.35 64.02 -12.79
CA ILE A 6 -23.05 63.54 -12.31
C ILE A 6 -23.22 62.23 -11.49
N LYS A 7 -24.26 62.17 -10.64
CA LYS A 7 -24.53 60.94 -9.85
C LYS A 7 -24.95 59.77 -10.72
N ILE A 8 -25.73 60.01 -11.77
CA ILE A 8 -26.14 58.97 -12.72
C ILE A 8 -24.91 58.47 -13.54
N SER A 9 -24.07 59.42 -13.99
CA SER A 9 -22.84 59.05 -14.73
C SER A 9 -21.86 58.25 -13.88
N LEU A 10 -21.66 58.61 -12.61
CA LEU A 10 -20.84 57.85 -11.67
C LEU A 10 -21.39 56.45 -11.41
N LEU A 11 -22.70 56.29 -11.29
CA LEU A 11 -23.36 54.99 -11.08
C LEU A 11 -23.20 54.07 -12.29
N THR A 12 -23.35 54.62 -13.51
CA THR A 12 -23.17 53.81 -14.74
C THR A 12 -21.73 53.35 -14.92
N ILE A 13 -20.73 54.20 -14.63
CA ILE A 13 -19.32 53.82 -14.69
C ILE A 13 -19.02 52.70 -13.67
N PHE A 14 -19.58 52.80 -12.47
CA PHE A 14 -19.42 51.79 -11.44
C PHE A 14 -20.03 50.42 -11.85
N CYS A 15 -21.26 50.45 -12.40
CA CYS A 15 -21.91 49.23 -12.91
C CYS A 15 -21.14 48.57 -14.05
N VAL A 16 -20.62 49.36 -15.00
CA VAL A 16 -19.81 48.83 -16.11
C VAL A 16 -18.49 48.22 -15.60
N SER A 17 -17.82 48.85 -14.65
CA SER A 17 -16.61 48.33 -14.02
C SER A 17 -16.88 47.01 -13.31
N LEU A 18 -17.99 46.88 -12.61
CA LEU A 18 -18.38 45.64 -11.90
C LEU A 18 -18.66 44.50 -12.87
N VAL A 19 -19.35 44.78 -13.98
CA VAL A 19 -19.63 43.77 -15.01
C VAL A 19 -18.34 43.29 -15.67
N VAL A 20 -17.40 44.18 -16.00
CA VAL A 20 -16.10 43.83 -16.56
C VAL A 20 -15.28 42.96 -15.60
N THR A 21 -15.29 43.30 -14.30
CA THR A 21 -14.55 42.53 -13.29
C THR A 21 -15.13 41.12 -13.12
N VAL A 22 -16.46 40.99 -13.09
CA VAL A 22 -17.13 39.68 -12.96
C VAL A 22 -16.91 38.83 -14.21
N THR A 23 -17.02 39.43 -15.41
CA THR A 23 -16.79 38.68 -16.65
C THR A 23 -15.34 38.21 -16.80
N THR A 24 -14.35 39.03 -16.44
CA THR A 24 -12.94 38.65 -16.43
C THR A 24 -12.64 37.55 -15.39
N TYR A 25 -13.26 37.60 -14.22
CA TYR A 25 -13.14 36.57 -13.19
C TYR A 25 -13.73 35.24 -13.65
N VAL A 26 -14.93 35.22 -14.23
CA VAL A 26 -15.60 34.03 -14.74
C VAL A 26 -14.83 33.40 -15.92
N VAL A 27 -14.31 34.23 -16.85
CA VAL A 27 -13.51 33.72 -17.97
C VAL A 27 -12.18 33.16 -17.50
N ARG A 28 -11.56 33.76 -16.50
CA ARG A 28 -10.28 33.28 -15.93
C ARG A 28 -10.47 31.98 -15.13
N SER A 29 -11.54 31.85 -14.36
CA SER A 29 -11.83 30.61 -13.63
C SER A 29 -12.20 29.44 -14.55
N ARG A 30 -12.77 29.70 -15.73
CA ARG A 30 -13.02 28.64 -16.73
C ARG A 30 -11.76 28.22 -17.48
N ARG A 31 -10.72 29.07 -17.57
CA ARG A 31 -9.42 28.73 -18.20
C ARG A 31 -8.42 28.07 -17.25
N ALA A 32 -8.69 28.13 -15.95
CA ALA A 32 -7.82 27.55 -14.92
C ALA A 32 -8.31 26.19 -14.40
N ALA A 33 -9.29 25.55 -15.03
CA ALA A 33 -9.59 24.14 -14.77
C ALA A 33 -8.42 23.31 -15.32
N PRO A 34 -7.65 22.60 -14.47
CA PRO A 34 -6.68 21.63 -14.97
C PRO A 34 -7.44 20.62 -15.86
N PRO A 35 -6.83 20.16 -16.97
CA PRO A 35 -7.48 19.16 -17.81
C PRO A 35 -7.88 17.98 -16.90
N PRO A 36 -9.10 17.42 -17.07
CA PRO A 36 -9.50 16.26 -16.30
C PRO A 36 -8.40 15.19 -16.49
N PRO A 37 -7.97 14.50 -15.43
CA PRO A 37 -6.96 13.48 -15.54
C PRO A 37 -7.39 12.54 -16.65
N GLN A 38 -6.57 12.42 -17.69
CA GLN A 38 -6.81 11.48 -18.78
C GLN A 38 -6.90 10.10 -18.13
N LYS A 39 -8.10 9.53 -18.14
CA LYS A 39 -8.32 8.15 -17.78
C LYS A 39 -7.56 7.33 -18.82
N THR A 40 -6.34 6.93 -18.48
CA THR A 40 -5.67 5.81 -19.15
C THR A 40 -6.69 4.67 -19.20
N PRO A 41 -6.88 4.00 -20.34
CA PRO A 41 -7.84 2.91 -20.41
C PRO A 41 -7.46 1.86 -19.38
N SER A 42 -8.19 1.85 -18.28
CA SER A 42 -8.09 0.82 -17.26
C SER A 42 -8.58 -0.46 -17.95
N THR A 43 -7.69 -1.42 -18.10
CA THR A 43 -8.07 -2.82 -18.23
C THR A 43 -9.26 -3.04 -17.29
N ILE A 44 -10.37 -3.57 -17.80
CA ILE A 44 -11.63 -3.72 -17.06
C ILE A 44 -11.37 -4.59 -15.83
N SER A 45 -10.89 -3.97 -14.77
CA SER A 45 -10.81 -4.55 -13.45
C SER A 45 -12.22 -4.49 -12.86
N LYS A 46 -12.77 -5.62 -12.42
CA LYS A 46 -14.02 -5.65 -11.65
C LYS A 46 -13.86 -5.07 -10.24
N ALA A 47 -12.75 -4.43 -9.97
CA ALA A 47 -12.46 -3.80 -8.68
C ALA A 47 -13.38 -2.60 -8.45
N ASP A 48 -13.91 -2.47 -7.25
CA ASP A 48 -14.73 -1.32 -6.83
C ASP A 48 -13.89 -0.04 -6.73
N LEU A 49 -12.60 -0.17 -6.42
CA LEU A 49 -11.66 0.95 -6.26
C LEU A 49 -10.24 0.50 -6.63
N THR A 50 -9.55 1.29 -7.42
CA THR A 50 -8.14 1.11 -7.75
C THR A 50 -7.36 2.35 -7.30
N ILE A 51 -6.31 2.15 -6.51
CA ILE A 51 -5.43 3.20 -6.00
C ILE A 51 -3.99 2.90 -6.45
N GLN A 52 -3.29 3.94 -6.94
CA GLN A 52 -1.85 3.86 -7.20
C GLN A 52 -1.11 4.36 -5.95
N THR A 53 -0.11 3.62 -5.53
CA THR A 53 0.72 3.88 -4.36
C THR A 53 -0.11 3.94 -3.08
N ILE A 54 -0.14 2.84 -2.34
CA ILE A 54 -0.80 2.73 -1.05
C ILE A 54 0.23 2.49 0.05
N HIS A 55 0.02 3.14 1.18
CA HIS A 55 0.75 2.92 2.42
C HIS A 55 -0.24 2.50 3.50
N LEU A 56 -0.06 1.33 4.08
CA LEU A 56 -0.89 0.78 5.15
C LEU A 56 -0.05 0.65 6.42
N VAL A 57 -0.64 1.01 7.55
CA VAL A 57 -0.02 0.88 8.86
C VAL A 57 -1.00 0.17 9.78
N GLU A 58 -0.56 -0.89 10.44
CA GLU A 58 -1.31 -1.58 11.48
C GLU A 58 -0.68 -1.30 12.84
N ASN A 59 -1.52 -0.85 13.76
CA ASN A 59 -1.11 -0.56 15.13
C ASN A 59 -1.79 -1.53 16.10
N ARG A 60 -1.02 -2.02 17.07
CA ARG A 60 -1.52 -2.87 18.15
C ARG A 60 -0.94 -2.45 19.49
N GLY A 61 -1.81 -2.25 20.47
CA GLY A 61 -1.37 -1.84 21.80
C GLY A 61 -0.58 -0.54 21.84
N GLY A 62 -0.95 0.45 20.99
CA GLY A 62 -0.29 1.76 20.90
C GLY A 62 1.06 1.75 20.17
N ARG A 63 1.45 0.67 19.50
CA ARG A 63 2.69 0.55 18.73
C ARG A 63 2.40 0.06 17.31
N THR A 64 3.20 0.52 16.36
CA THR A 64 3.17 -0.01 14.99
C THR A 64 3.61 -1.46 15.01
N GLU A 65 2.76 -2.36 14.51
CA GLU A 65 3.05 -3.78 14.36
C GLU A 65 3.67 -4.07 13.00
N TRP A 66 3.14 -3.46 11.95
CA TRP A 66 3.71 -3.52 10.61
C TRP A 66 3.29 -2.32 9.75
N GLU A 67 4.09 -2.06 8.75
CA GLU A 67 3.86 -1.12 7.66
C GLU A 67 3.94 -1.86 6.33
N LEU A 68 3.13 -1.46 5.35
CA LEU A 68 3.11 -2.06 4.03
C LEU A 68 2.94 -0.99 2.95
N ASP A 69 3.85 -0.98 2.00
CA ASP A 69 3.80 -0.21 0.79
C ASP A 69 3.44 -1.11 -0.39
N ALA A 70 2.56 -0.65 -1.29
CA ALA A 70 2.29 -1.32 -2.54
C ALA A 70 2.15 -0.31 -3.68
N ARG A 71 2.60 -0.70 -4.88
CA ARG A 71 2.51 0.16 -6.06
C ARG A 71 1.08 0.34 -6.53
N THR A 72 0.26 -0.69 -6.48
CA THR A 72 -1.18 -0.61 -6.81
C THR A 72 -2.00 -1.42 -5.82
N SER A 73 -3.22 -0.96 -5.60
CA SER A 73 -4.22 -1.60 -4.76
C SER A 73 -5.55 -1.63 -5.49
N GLU A 74 -6.16 -2.80 -5.57
CA GLU A 74 -7.49 -3.04 -6.13
C GLU A 74 -8.39 -3.62 -5.03
N SER A 75 -9.45 -2.90 -4.67
CA SER A 75 -10.37 -3.29 -3.61
C SER A 75 -11.65 -3.91 -4.17
N PHE A 76 -12.03 -5.05 -3.64
CA PHE A 76 -13.24 -5.82 -3.96
C PHE A 76 -14.09 -5.91 -2.68
N ARG A 77 -15.00 -4.95 -2.52
CA ARG A 77 -15.77 -4.78 -1.28
C ARG A 77 -16.69 -5.97 -0.97
N LYS A 78 -17.30 -6.54 -2.00
CA LYS A 78 -18.21 -7.70 -1.82
C LYS A 78 -17.47 -8.91 -1.31
N GLU A 79 -16.27 -9.16 -1.84
CA GLU A 79 -15.42 -10.28 -1.47
C GLU A 79 -14.60 -9.99 -0.20
N LYS A 80 -14.59 -8.75 0.27
CA LYS A 80 -13.76 -8.27 1.38
C LYS A 80 -12.27 -8.53 1.15
N ILE A 81 -11.82 -8.35 -0.08
CA ILE A 81 -10.43 -8.58 -0.51
C ILE A 81 -9.85 -7.31 -1.09
N THR A 82 -8.59 -7.05 -0.78
CA THR A 82 -7.75 -6.07 -1.44
C THR A 82 -6.58 -6.80 -2.07
N VAL A 83 -6.40 -6.64 -3.38
CA VAL A 83 -5.26 -7.15 -4.14
C VAL A 83 -4.22 -6.04 -4.22
N LEU A 84 -2.98 -6.36 -3.86
CA LEU A 84 -1.84 -5.45 -3.80
C LEU A 84 -0.77 -5.94 -4.77
N LYS A 85 -0.04 -5.01 -5.44
CA LYS A 85 1.07 -5.36 -6.34
C LYS A 85 2.36 -4.64 -5.92
N ASP A 86 3.48 -5.33 -6.11
CA ASP A 86 4.83 -4.87 -5.74
C ASP A 86 4.90 -4.43 -4.29
N ILE A 87 4.76 -5.42 -3.42
CA ILE A 87 4.64 -5.24 -1.98
C ILE A 87 6.02 -5.12 -1.34
N LYS A 88 6.13 -4.17 -0.42
CA LYS A 88 7.21 -4.07 0.56
C LYS A 88 6.58 -3.86 1.93
N ALA A 89 6.90 -4.70 2.88
CA ALA A 89 6.41 -4.56 4.25
C ALA A 89 7.54 -4.59 5.26
N LYS A 90 7.31 -3.94 6.39
CA LYS A 90 8.18 -3.98 7.57
C LYS A 90 7.37 -4.44 8.74
N PHE A 91 7.87 -5.41 9.47
CA PHE A 91 7.31 -5.90 10.73
C PHE A 91 8.21 -5.46 11.88
N TYR A 92 7.61 -5.03 12.97
CA TYR A 92 8.26 -4.53 14.17
C TYR A 92 8.00 -5.47 15.37
N PRO A 93 8.65 -6.66 15.44
CA PRO A 93 8.44 -7.59 16.54
C PRO A 93 8.98 -7.01 17.85
N VAL A 94 8.26 -7.24 18.94
CA VAL A 94 8.65 -6.72 20.24
C VAL A 94 9.93 -7.39 20.75
N GLY A 95 10.98 -6.61 21.01
CA GLY A 95 12.25 -7.13 21.50
C GLY A 95 13.08 -7.90 20.49
N HIS A 96 12.74 -7.81 19.21
CA HIS A 96 13.46 -8.47 18.11
C HIS A 96 13.78 -7.49 16.98
N PRO A 97 14.80 -7.77 16.15
CA PRO A 97 15.15 -6.95 15.01
C PRO A 97 13.99 -6.83 13.99
N VAL A 98 13.96 -5.71 13.27
CA VAL A 98 12.98 -5.45 12.20
C VAL A 98 13.08 -6.52 11.11
N VAL A 99 11.94 -6.89 10.56
CA VAL A 99 11.82 -7.86 9.48
C VAL A 99 11.22 -7.17 8.25
N HIS A 100 11.96 -7.19 7.15
CA HIS A 100 11.55 -6.69 5.86
C HIS A 100 11.00 -7.83 5.01
N LEU A 101 9.88 -7.60 4.34
CA LEU A 101 9.25 -8.54 3.42
C LEU A 101 9.02 -7.86 2.07
N SER A 102 9.22 -8.60 0.99
CA SER A 102 8.84 -8.18 -0.36
C SER A 102 8.19 -9.32 -1.13
N GLY A 103 7.31 -8.98 -2.08
CA GLY A 103 6.64 -9.93 -2.96
C GLY A 103 5.94 -9.22 -4.11
N ARG A 104 5.56 -9.96 -5.15
CA ARG A 104 4.95 -9.38 -6.36
C ARG A 104 3.47 -9.04 -6.17
N GLU A 105 2.70 -9.95 -5.58
CA GLU A 105 1.26 -9.80 -5.38
C GLU A 105 0.84 -10.23 -3.98
N GLY A 106 -0.08 -9.51 -3.37
CA GLY A 106 -0.72 -9.88 -2.11
C GLY A 106 -2.22 -9.78 -2.18
N ARG A 107 -2.87 -10.65 -1.42
CA ARG A 107 -4.31 -10.64 -1.17
C ARG A 107 -4.54 -10.46 0.32
N LEU A 108 -5.04 -9.29 0.68
CA LEU A 108 -5.39 -8.94 2.05
C LEU A 108 -6.89 -9.11 2.25
N ARG A 109 -7.31 -9.91 3.21
CA ARG A 109 -8.68 -9.93 3.69
C ARG A 109 -8.92 -8.76 4.62
N THR A 110 -9.88 -7.91 4.28
CA THR A 110 -10.12 -6.66 5.03
C THR A 110 -10.83 -6.90 6.36
N ASP A 111 -11.54 -8.02 6.50
CA ASP A 111 -12.26 -8.42 7.72
C ASP A 111 -11.34 -9.09 8.75
N THR A 112 -10.56 -10.10 8.34
CA THR A 112 -9.68 -10.87 9.24
C THR A 112 -8.27 -10.33 9.35
N LYS A 113 -7.84 -9.50 8.39
CA LYS A 113 -6.45 -9.02 8.21
C LYS A 113 -5.46 -10.12 7.81
N ASP A 114 -5.96 -11.29 7.43
CA ASP A 114 -5.12 -12.34 6.87
C ASP A 114 -4.58 -11.91 5.51
N MET A 115 -3.35 -12.31 5.21
CA MET A 115 -2.69 -11.95 3.96
C MET A 115 -2.03 -13.16 3.31
N THR A 116 -2.16 -13.27 2.00
CA THR A 116 -1.36 -14.18 1.18
C THR A 116 -0.51 -13.39 0.22
N ILE A 117 0.79 -13.65 0.20
CA ILE A 117 1.75 -12.98 -0.69
C ILE A 117 2.32 -14.04 -1.64
N ASN A 118 2.37 -13.71 -2.92
CA ASN A 118 2.83 -14.60 -3.98
C ASN A 118 3.91 -13.92 -4.84
N GLY A 119 4.79 -14.74 -5.39
CA GLY A 119 5.82 -14.37 -6.36
C GLY A 119 7.03 -13.71 -5.73
N ASP A 120 8.17 -14.39 -5.81
CA ASP A 120 9.49 -13.94 -5.35
C ASP A 120 9.46 -13.36 -3.92
N VAL A 121 8.82 -14.09 -3.02
CA VAL A 121 8.72 -13.67 -1.62
C VAL A 121 10.08 -13.74 -0.98
N VAL A 122 10.57 -12.61 -0.47
CA VAL A 122 11.84 -12.51 0.26
C VAL A 122 11.57 -11.85 1.60
N ILE A 123 11.98 -12.53 2.66
CA ILE A 123 11.99 -12.00 4.02
C ILE A 123 13.44 -11.79 4.45
N ARG A 124 13.76 -10.60 4.96
CA ARG A 124 15.07 -10.26 5.52
C ARG A 124 14.90 -9.73 6.94
N SER A 125 15.57 -10.37 7.89
CA SER A 125 15.67 -9.85 9.26
C SER A 125 16.98 -9.09 9.43
N GLU A 126 16.94 -7.98 10.16
CA GLU A 126 18.14 -7.25 10.55
C GLU A 126 19.08 -8.07 11.46
N ALA A 127 18.61 -9.24 11.95
CA ALA A 127 19.45 -10.26 12.59
C ALA A 127 20.31 -11.09 11.61
N GLY A 128 20.30 -10.75 10.31
CA GLY A 128 21.12 -11.39 9.28
C GLY A 128 20.50 -12.62 8.61
N TYR A 129 19.22 -12.92 8.87
CA TYR A 129 18.52 -14.00 8.18
C TYR A 129 17.86 -13.51 6.89
N THR A 130 17.89 -14.35 5.85
CA THR A 130 17.12 -14.18 4.61
C THR A 130 16.38 -15.46 4.28
N LEU A 131 15.06 -15.38 4.15
CA LEU A 131 14.19 -16.47 3.69
C LEU A 131 13.66 -16.14 2.30
N LYS A 132 13.68 -17.10 1.37
CA LYS A 132 13.09 -17.01 0.05
C LYS A 132 12.08 -18.11 -0.16
N THR A 133 10.94 -17.79 -0.78
CA THR A 133 9.90 -18.73 -1.20
C THR A 133 9.05 -18.13 -2.32
N GLN A 134 8.10 -18.87 -2.88
CA GLN A 134 7.18 -18.35 -3.90
C GLN A 134 5.84 -17.91 -3.34
N LYS A 135 5.52 -18.28 -2.10
CA LYS A 135 4.25 -17.92 -1.44
C LYS A 135 4.45 -17.87 0.05
N LEU A 136 3.74 -16.96 0.70
CA LEU A 136 3.68 -16.84 2.15
C LEU A 136 2.26 -16.51 2.57
N ARG A 137 1.74 -17.16 3.60
CA ARG A 137 0.48 -16.84 4.26
C ARG A 137 0.77 -16.19 5.61
N TYR A 138 -0.02 -15.20 5.98
CA TYR A 138 -0.05 -14.57 7.29
C TYR A 138 -1.44 -14.75 7.89
N ASP A 139 -1.53 -15.37 9.04
CA ASP A 139 -2.71 -15.49 9.89
C ASP A 139 -2.63 -14.42 10.98
N ALA A 140 -3.49 -13.40 10.88
CA ALA A 140 -3.48 -12.26 11.80
C ALA A 140 -3.97 -12.63 13.22
N THR A 141 -4.84 -13.64 13.33
CA THR A 141 -5.36 -14.12 14.61
C THR A 141 -4.31 -14.88 15.40
N LYS A 142 -3.63 -15.81 14.74
CA LYS A 142 -2.56 -16.62 15.35
C LYS A 142 -1.23 -15.88 15.41
N ARG A 143 -1.07 -14.79 14.67
CA ARG A 143 0.19 -14.04 14.50
C ARG A 143 1.29 -14.96 13.96
N TRP A 144 0.98 -15.66 12.89
CA TRP A 144 1.79 -16.73 12.32
C TRP A 144 1.96 -16.54 10.83
N VAL A 145 3.15 -16.84 10.33
CA VAL A 145 3.41 -16.93 8.88
C VAL A 145 3.73 -18.36 8.53
N ASP A 146 3.27 -18.82 7.37
CA ASP A 146 3.54 -20.15 6.87
C ASP A 146 3.58 -20.23 5.35
N THR A 147 4.26 -21.26 4.84
CA THR A 147 4.22 -21.70 3.45
C THR A 147 4.34 -23.22 3.38
N ASP A 148 3.73 -23.81 2.39
CA ASP A 148 3.82 -25.21 2.01
C ASP A 148 4.79 -25.46 0.83
N LEU A 149 5.40 -24.40 0.31
CA LEU A 149 6.29 -24.43 -0.84
C LEU A 149 7.77 -24.57 -0.42
N PRO A 150 8.68 -24.85 -1.38
CA PRO A 150 10.11 -24.87 -1.12
C PRO A 150 10.60 -23.53 -0.54
N VAL A 151 11.52 -23.62 0.40
CA VAL A 151 12.14 -22.49 1.09
C VAL A 151 13.66 -22.61 1.07
N GLU A 152 14.31 -21.45 1.00
CA GLU A 152 15.75 -21.29 1.21
C GLU A 152 15.94 -20.28 2.34
N LEU A 153 16.47 -20.71 3.47
CA LEU A 153 16.84 -19.86 4.59
C LEU A 153 18.35 -19.71 4.66
N ARG A 154 18.84 -18.49 4.58
CA ARG A 154 20.27 -18.15 4.64
C ARG A 154 20.58 -17.30 5.86
N ARG A 155 21.72 -17.60 6.47
CA ARG A 155 22.42 -16.75 7.44
C ARG A 155 23.91 -16.88 7.16
N GLU A 156 24.72 -15.98 7.66
CA GLU A 156 26.19 -16.07 7.54
C GLU A 156 26.69 -17.49 7.92
N GLY A 157 27.42 -18.10 6.99
CA GLY A 157 27.95 -19.45 7.15
C GLY A 157 26.96 -20.62 7.06
N ILE A 158 25.65 -20.39 6.91
CA ILE A 158 24.63 -21.45 6.90
C ILE A 158 23.60 -21.21 5.81
N VAL A 159 23.29 -22.26 5.05
CA VAL A 159 22.15 -22.31 4.13
C VAL A 159 21.29 -23.52 4.50
N ILE A 160 19.99 -23.30 4.70
CA ILE A 160 19.00 -24.34 4.97
C ILE A 160 18.00 -24.31 3.83
N GLU A 161 17.83 -25.44 3.15
CA GLU A 161 16.80 -25.68 2.14
C GLU A 161 15.79 -26.67 2.69
N GLY A 162 14.52 -26.57 2.27
CA GLY A 162 13.48 -27.53 2.65
C GLY A 162 12.16 -27.20 2.00
N VAL A 163 11.13 -27.95 2.36
CA VAL A 163 9.74 -27.76 1.89
C VAL A 163 8.85 -27.47 3.10
N GLY A 164 8.09 -26.39 2.99
CA GLY A 164 7.27 -25.91 4.09
C GLY A 164 8.07 -25.17 5.17
N PHE A 165 7.50 -24.03 5.58
CA PHE A 165 8.07 -23.19 6.63
C PHE A 165 6.96 -22.58 7.46
N SER A 166 7.20 -22.41 8.74
CA SER A 166 6.31 -21.66 9.61
C SER A 166 7.10 -20.91 10.67
N ALA A 167 6.60 -19.72 11.04
CA ALA A 167 7.20 -18.89 12.09
C ALA A 167 6.17 -18.02 12.80
N SER A 168 6.42 -17.74 14.09
CA SER A 168 5.68 -16.74 14.83
C SER A 168 6.16 -15.33 14.49
N ILE A 169 5.24 -14.36 14.41
CA ILE A 169 5.58 -12.94 14.14
C ILE A 169 6.43 -12.33 15.26
N ASP A 170 6.31 -12.84 16.48
CA ASP A 170 7.14 -12.41 17.59
C ASP A 170 8.59 -12.92 17.52
N GLY A 171 8.93 -13.66 16.46
CA GLY A 171 10.31 -14.08 16.16
C GLY A 171 10.86 -15.17 17.07
N LYS A 172 10.05 -15.75 17.96
CA LYS A 172 10.52 -16.73 18.98
C LYS A 172 10.74 -18.12 18.40
N THR A 173 9.98 -18.48 17.36
CA THR A 173 9.98 -19.83 16.83
C THR A 173 9.84 -19.82 15.32
N PHE A 174 10.64 -20.66 14.66
CA PHE A 174 10.44 -21.02 13.25
C PHE A 174 10.71 -22.52 13.06
N THR A 175 10.08 -23.11 12.04
CA THR A 175 10.23 -24.52 11.69
C THR A 175 10.28 -24.67 10.17
N VAL A 176 11.21 -25.48 9.67
CA VAL A 176 11.21 -26.00 8.29
C VAL A 176 10.69 -27.44 8.38
N HIS A 177 9.68 -27.79 7.55
CA HIS A 177 8.87 -28.99 7.81
C HIS A 177 9.44 -30.29 7.19
N HIS A 178 9.84 -30.25 5.92
CA HIS A 178 10.21 -31.46 5.16
C HIS A 178 11.47 -31.23 4.34
N ASP A 179 12.14 -32.34 3.97
CA ASP A 179 13.29 -32.40 3.06
C ASP A 179 14.41 -31.42 3.43
N VAL A 180 14.68 -31.31 4.73
CA VAL A 180 15.59 -30.28 5.26
C VAL A 180 17.03 -30.68 4.97
N LYS A 181 17.76 -29.80 4.27
CA LYS A 181 19.21 -29.89 4.03
C LYS A 181 19.86 -28.64 4.63
N ALA A 182 20.86 -28.85 5.48
CA ALA A 182 21.68 -27.77 6.03
C ALA A 182 23.10 -27.86 5.47
N MET A 183 23.61 -26.77 4.92
CA MET A 183 24.96 -26.63 4.37
C MET A 183 25.70 -25.58 5.18
N PHE A 184 26.88 -25.91 5.64
CA PHE A 184 27.79 -25.03 6.35
C PHE A 184 28.91 -24.59 5.41
N ARG A 185 29.22 -23.30 5.37
CA ARG A 185 30.26 -22.70 4.52
C ARG A 185 31.26 -21.90 5.35
#